data_20b0c7a5545221b1e10d57c978a3a04a
#
_entry.id   20b0c7a5545221b1e10d57c978a3a04a
#
_cell.length_a   1.000
_cell.length_b   1.000
_cell.length_c   1.000
_cell.angle_alpha   90.00
_cell.angle_beta   90.00
_cell.angle_gamma   90.00
#
_symmetry.space_group_name_H-M   'P 1'
#
loop_
_entity.id
_entity.type
_entity.pdbx_description
1 polymer ?
#
loop_
_entity_poly.entity_id
_entity_poly.type
_entity_poly.pdbx_seq_one_letter_code
_entity_poly.pdbx_strand_id
1 'polypeptide(L)'
;MRVSDETVEKLLKQGGIVNDSQLDELKTLAKRSKQSLQETVIDQKVVSDEKLTKMIGELIDVPFVRIEPKDILDDVLKKIPEHIARQYNVVLFAINDDGSLSLAMEDPDDVQALNFIQKEIGYNTKVFLATQIGRAHV
;
A
#
# COMPACT_ATOMS: atom_id res chain seq x y z
N MET A 1 -1.08 0.81 -3.77
CA MET A 1 -0.11 1.72 -4.38
C MET A 1 0.04 1.42 -5.87
N ARG A 2 0.01 2.43 -6.70
CA ARG A 2 0.25 2.26 -8.13
C ARG A 2 1.72 2.33 -8.44
N VAL A 3 2.22 1.35 -9.18
CA VAL A 3 3.59 1.36 -9.68
C VAL A 3 3.60 1.17 -11.19
N SER A 4 4.66 1.61 -11.83
CA SER A 4 4.79 1.50 -13.28
C SER A 4 4.90 0.03 -13.72
N ASP A 5 4.55 -0.22 -14.97
CA ASP A 5 4.69 -1.56 -15.55
C ASP A 5 6.14 -2.05 -15.49
N GLU A 6 7.10 -1.15 -15.70
CA GLU A 6 8.53 -1.48 -15.61
C GLU A 6 8.91 -1.96 -14.21
N THR A 7 8.37 -1.31 -13.17
CA THR A 7 8.62 -1.71 -11.78
C THR A 7 8.04 -3.09 -11.50
N VAL A 8 6.79 -3.34 -11.93
CA VAL A 8 6.14 -4.65 -11.75
C VAL A 8 6.95 -5.74 -12.47
N GLU A 9 7.34 -5.49 -13.71
CA GLU A 9 8.15 -6.41 -14.49
C GLU A 9 9.44 -6.78 -13.75
N LYS A 10 10.14 -5.78 -13.23
CA LYS A 10 11.38 -5.97 -12.49
C LYS A 10 11.16 -6.82 -11.23
N LEU A 11 10.10 -6.53 -10.47
CA LEU A 11 9.78 -7.27 -9.25
C LEU A 11 9.44 -8.73 -9.56
N LEU A 12 8.66 -8.99 -10.60
CA LEU A 12 8.28 -10.34 -10.99
C LEU A 12 9.50 -11.17 -11.43
N LYS A 13 10.40 -10.56 -12.19
CA LYS A 13 11.62 -11.24 -12.64
C LYS A 13 12.60 -11.51 -11.50
N GLN A 14 12.87 -10.49 -10.69
CA GLN A 14 13.81 -10.61 -9.56
C GLN A 14 13.32 -11.59 -8.51
N GLY A 15 12.01 -11.64 -8.30
CA GLY A 15 11.39 -12.59 -7.37
C GLY A 15 11.26 -14.01 -7.92
N GLY A 16 11.62 -14.25 -9.17
CA GLY A 16 11.48 -15.55 -9.80
C GLY A 16 10.04 -16.01 -9.95
N ILE A 17 9.08 -15.07 -9.97
CA ILE A 17 7.64 -15.38 -10.04
C ILE A 17 7.25 -15.80 -11.43
N VAL A 18 7.84 -15.18 -12.45
CA VAL A 18 7.56 -15.49 -13.86
C VAL A 18 8.87 -15.58 -14.64
N ASN A 19 8.85 -16.37 -15.72
CA ASN A 19 9.92 -16.37 -16.71
C ASN A 19 9.59 -15.35 -17.82
N ASP A 20 10.52 -15.19 -18.77
CA ASP A 20 10.36 -14.21 -19.85
C ASP A 20 9.14 -14.49 -20.72
N SER A 21 8.85 -15.76 -21.01
CA SER A 21 7.70 -16.16 -21.81
C SER A 21 6.39 -15.82 -21.11
N GLN A 22 6.28 -16.14 -19.83
CA GLN A 22 5.11 -15.83 -19.03
C GLN A 22 4.90 -14.32 -18.92
N LEU A 23 5.99 -13.57 -18.76
CA LEU A 23 5.92 -12.11 -18.68
C LEU A 23 5.39 -11.52 -19.99
N ASP A 24 5.86 -12.01 -21.14
CA ASP A 24 5.39 -11.55 -22.45
C ASP A 24 3.90 -11.81 -22.63
N GLU A 25 3.41 -12.96 -22.17
CA GLU A 25 1.98 -13.27 -22.22
C GLU A 25 1.17 -12.31 -21.36
N LEU A 26 1.65 -12.00 -20.16
CA LEU A 26 0.99 -11.06 -19.26
C LEU A 26 0.97 -9.65 -19.83
N LYS A 27 2.07 -9.21 -20.43
CA LYS A 27 2.16 -7.89 -21.07
C LYS A 27 1.18 -7.78 -22.25
N THR A 28 1.05 -8.84 -23.05
CA THR A 28 0.11 -8.89 -24.16
C THR A 28 -1.33 -8.84 -23.64
N LEU A 29 -1.64 -9.60 -22.61
CA LEU A 29 -2.97 -9.58 -21.99
C LEU A 29 -3.32 -8.21 -21.42
N ALA A 30 -2.37 -7.56 -20.74
CA ALA A 30 -2.56 -6.23 -20.19
C ALA A 30 -2.93 -5.22 -21.28
N LYS A 31 -2.20 -5.23 -22.40
CA LYS A 31 -2.51 -4.37 -23.55
C LYS A 31 -3.90 -4.63 -24.11
N ARG A 32 -4.24 -5.91 -24.28
CA ARG A 32 -5.52 -6.33 -24.85
C ARG A 32 -6.69 -5.93 -23.96
N SER A 33 -6.50 -6.01 -22.65
CA SER A 33 -7.51 -5.69 -21.63
C SER A 33 -7.51 -4.22 -21.23
N LYS A 34 -6.60 -3.42 -21.75
CA LYS A 34 -6.44 -2.00 -21.40
C LYS A 34 -6.23 -1.82 -19.89
N GLN A 35 -5.47 -2.71 -19.28
CA GLN A 35 -5.13 -2.67 -17.86
C GLN A 35 -3.63 -2.43 -17.68
N SER A 36 -3.25 -1.97 -16.49
CA SER A 36 -1.84 -1.96 -16.10
C SER A 36 -1.34 -3.39 -15.90
N LEU A 37 -0.03 -3.58 -15.97
CA LEU A 37 0.56 -4.88 -15.67
C LEU A 37 0.26 -5.28 -14.22
N GLN A 38 0.29 -4.33 -13.30
CA GLN A 38 -0.06 -4.54 -11.88
C GLN A 38 -1.45 -5.14 -11.74
N GLU A 39 -2.45 -4.52 -12.37
CA GLU A 39 -3.83 -5.02 -12.33
C GLU A 39 -3.94 -6.40 -12.95
N THR A 40 -3.26 -6.62 -14.06
CA THR A 40 -3.30 -7.89 -14.78
C THR A 40 -2.74 -9.05 -13.97
N VAL A 41 -1.58 -8.86 -13.33
CA VAL A 41 -0.95 -9.94 -12.54
C VAL A 41 -1.78 -10.29 -11.32
N ILE A 42 -2.46 -9.32 -10.72
CA ILE A 42 -3.35 -9.56 -9.59
C ILE A 42 -4.61 -10.30 -10.05
N ASP A 43 -5.24 -9.83 -11.13
CA ASP A 43 -6.45 -10.45 -11.69
C ASP A 43 -6.20 -11.90 -12.14
N GLN A 44 -5.06 -12.17 -12.73
CA GLN A 44 -4.68 -13.50 -13.18
C GLN A 44 -4.15 -14.39 -12.04
N LYS A 45 -4.13 -13.87 -10.82
CA LYS A 45 -3.68 -14.58 -9.62
C LYS A 45 -2.23 -15.07 -9.72
N VAL A 46 -1.41 -14.38 -10.48
CA VAL A 46 0.03 -14.63 -10.57
C VAL A 46 0.67 -14.28 -9.23
N VAL A 47 0.22 -13.19 -8.63
CA VAL A 47 0.64 -12.73 -7.32
C VAL A 47 -0.55 -12.05 -6.65
N SER A 48 -0.69 -12.20 -5.34
CA SER A 48 -1.74 -11.50 -4.60
C SER A 48 -1.39 -10.02 -4.45
N ASP A 49 -2.43 -9.19 -4.27
CA ASP A 49 -2.24 -7.76 -4.00
C ASP A 49 -1.34 -7.54 -2.77
N GLU A 50 -1.59 -8.29 -1.70
CA GLU A 50 -0.77 -8.21 -0.48
C GLU A 50 0.70 -8.55 -0.74
N LYS A 51 0.95 -9.65 -1.44
CA LYS A 51 2.33 -10.08 -1.73
C LYS A 51 3.05 -9.07 -2.61
N LEU A 52 2.39 -8.57 -3.65
CA LEU A 52 2.98 -7.55 -4.53
C LEU A 52 3.27 -6.27 -3.75
N THR A 53 2.35 -5.87 -2.87
CA THR A 53 2.52 -4.67 -2.04
C THR A 53 3.70 -4.83 -1.08
N LYS A 54 3.89 -6.02 -0.50
CA LYS A 54 5.07 -6.30 0.33
C LYS A 54 6.36 -6.15 -0.47
N MET A 55 6.38 -6.65 -1.70
CA MET A 55 7.54 -6.53 -2.59
C MET A 55 7.83 -5.08 -2.92
N ILE A 56 6.79 -4.29 -3.18
CA ILE A 56 6.93 -2.84 -3.40
C ILE A 56 7.50 -2.17 -2.15
N GLY A 57 7.00 -2.53 -0.97
CA GLY A 57 7.49 -1.99 0.30
C GLY A 57 8.98 -2.22 0.51
N GLU A 58 9.46 -3.42 0.17
CA GLU A 58 10.88 -3.73 0.22
C GLU A 58 11.69 -2.87 -0.74
N LEU A 59 11.15 -2.63 -1.95
CA LEU A 59 11.82 -1.83 -2.96
C LEU A 59 11.97 -0.36 -2.53
N ILE A 60 10.95 0.21 -1.91
CA ILE A 60 10.95 1.63 -1.49
C ILE A 60 11.37 1.83 -0.03
N ASP A 61 11.73 0.76 0.65
CA ASP A 61 12.18 0.78 2.06
C ASP A 61 11.13 1.33 3.01
N VAL A 62 9.87 0.94 2.81
CA VAL A 62 8.74 1.24 3.69
C VAL A 62 8.18 -0.09 4.18
N PRO A 63 8.16 -0.36 5.50
CA PRO A 63 7.69 -1.64 6.00
C PRO A 63 6.20 -1.83 5.72
N PHE A 64 5.84 -3.06 5.37
CA PHE A 64 4.44 -3.45 5.18
C PHE A 64 3.82 -3.85 6.52
N VAL A 65 2.55 -3.49 6.70
CA VAL A 65 1.75 -3.92 7.85
C VAL A 65 0.38 -4.38 7.36
N ARG A 66 -0.13 -5.44 7.98
CA ARG A 66 -1.51 -5.88 7.76
C ARG A 66 -2.39 -5.17 8.80
N ILE A 67 -3.39 -4.45 8.32
CA ILE A 67 -4.33 -3.73 9.19
C ILE A 67 -5.51 -4.63 9.51
N GLU A 68 -5.69 -4.91 10.80
CA GLU A 68 -6.87 -5.61 11.33
C GLU A 68 -7.70 -4.58 12.08
N PRO A 69 -8.86 -4.16 11.55
CA PRO A 69 -9.65 -3.08 12.16
C PRO A 69 -10.00 -3.31 13.62
N LYS A 70 -10.26 -4.57 14.00
CA LYS A 70 -10.62 -4.94 15.37
C LYS A 70 -9.48 -4.71 16.38
N ASP A 71 -8.26 -4.62 15.91
CA ASP A 71 -7.08 -4.44 16.78
C ASP A 71 -6.73 -2.96 16.99
N ILE A 72 -7.46 -2.06 16.33
CA ILE A 72 -7.23 -0.61 16.45
C ILE A 72 -8.18 -0.05 17.51
N LEU A 73 -7.62 0.62 18.52
CA LEU A 73 -8.43 1.29 19.53
C LEU A 73 -9.19 2.47 18.90
N ASP A 74 -10.45 2.64 19.30
CA ASP A 74 -11.31 3.71 18.77
C ASP A 74 -10.67 5.09 18.91
N ASP A 75 -10.08 5.37 20.07
CA ASP A 75 -9.44 6.66 20.34
C ASP A 75 -8.28 6.93 19.39
N VAL A 76 -7.55 5.88 19.01
CA VAL A 76 -6.46 5.98 18.04
C VAL A 76 -7.01 6.22 16.65
N LEU A 77 -7.98 5.41 16.25
CA LEU A 77 -8.58 5.50 14.91
C LEU A 77 -9.18 6.90 14.65
N LYS A 78 -9.80 7.49 15.66
CA LYS A 78 -10.50 8.77 15.55
C LYS A 78 -9.59 9.99 15.57
N LYS A 79 -8.29 9.86 15.81
CA LYS A 79 -7.37 10.99 15.79
C LYS A 79 -7.32 11.66 14.41
N ILE A 80 -7.56 10.90 13.35
CA ILE A 80 -7.72 11.43 12.01
C ILE A 80 -9.21 11.37 11.69
N PRO A 81 -9.85 12.51 11.31
CA PRO A 81 -11.25 12.48 10.90
C PRO A 81 -11.50 11.47 9.79
N GLU A 82 -12.60 10.73 9.86
CA GLU A 82 -12.87 9.64 8.93
C GLU A 82 -12.83 10.08 7.47
N HIS A 83 -13.41 11.24 7.16
CA HIS A 83 -13.44 11.73 5.78
C HIS A 83 -12.04 12.04 5.24
N ILE A 84 -11.12 12.49 6.09
CA ILE A 84 -9.72 12.73 5.73
C ILE A 84 -9.00 11.41 5.52
N ALA A 85 -9.20 10.47 6.44
CA ALA A 85 -8.58 9.15 6.34
C ALA A 85 -9.00 8.41 5.07
N ARG A 86 -10.27 8.49 4.71
CA ARG A 86 -10.79 7.89 3.47
C ARG A 86 -10.28 8.59 2.22
N GLN A 87 -10.20 9.92 2.26
CA GLN A 87 -9.73 10.70 1.13
C GLN A 87 -8.29 10.34 0.75
N TYR A 88 -7.44 10.15 1.73
CA TYR A 88 -6.01 9.89 1.53
C TYR A 88 -5.62 8.42 1.67
N ASN A 89 -6.59 7.53 1.92
CA ASN A 89 -6.35 6.10 2.13
C ASN A 89 -5.27 5.86 3.18
N VAL A 90 -5.48 6.43 4.37
CA VAL A 90 -4.58 6.31 5.51
C VAL A 90 -5.36 5.85 6.74
N VAL A 91 -4.64 5.24 7.68
CA VAL A 91 -5.20 4.90 8.99
C VAL A 91 -4.10 5.01 10.04
N LEU A 92 -4.41 5.70 11.13
CA LEU A 92 -3.55 5.70 12.32
C LEU A 92 -3.92 4.46 13.12
N PHE A 93 -2.95 3.55 13.31
CA PHE A 93 -3.27 2.26 13.92
C PHE A 93 -2.61 2.03 15.27
N ALA A 94 -1.66 2.87 15.66
CA ALA A 94 -1.05 2.75 16.98
C ALA A 94 -0.43 4.06 17.44
N ILE A 95 -0.46 4.26 18.75
CA ILE A 95 0.33 5.27 19.43
C ILE A 95 1.35 4.49 20.26
N ASN A 96 2.63 4.66 19.96
CA ASN A 96 3.68 3.87 20.58
C ASN A 96 4.07 4.42 21.96
N ASP A 97 4.76 3.61 22.76
CA ASP A 97 5.15 3.97 24.12
C ASP A 97 6.09 5.19 24.14
N ASP A 98 6.87 5.39 23.08
CA ASP A 98 7.76 6.55 22.95
C ASP A 98 7.05 7.82 22.47
N GLY A 99 5.73 7.76 22.30
CA GLY A 99 4.93 8.86 21.80
C GLY A 99 4.87 8.98 20.28
N SER A 100 5.60 8.13 19.55
CA SER A 100 5.50 8.14 18.09
C SER A 100 4.17 7.55 17.63
N LEU A 101 3.74 7.94 16.43
CA LEU A 101 2.50 7.50 15.84
C LEU A 101 2.80 6.56 14.68
N SER A 102 2.03 5.47 14.57
CA SER A 102 2.15 4.52 13.48
C SER A 102 1.02 4.71 12.49
N LEU A 103 1.35 5.19 11.30
CA LEU A 103 0.41 5.53 10.23
C LEU A 103 0.56 4.55 9.08
N ALA A 104 -0.52 3.91 8.67
CA ALA A 104 -0.53 3.07 7.47
C ALA A 104 -1.09 3.86 6.30
N MET A 105 -0.44 3.75 5.14
CA MET A 105 -0.83 4.41 3.90
C MET A 105 -0.86 3.39 2.77
N GLU A 106 -1.85 3.50 1.89
CA GLU A 106 -1.86 2.71 0.66
C GLU A 106 -0.88 3.26 -0.36
N ASP A 107 -0.57 4.56 -0.28
CA ASP A 107 0.32 5.25 -1.21
C ASP A 107 1.33 6.11 -0.44
N PRO A 108 2.39 5.49 0.12
CA PRO A 108 3.33 6.20 0.98
C PRO A 108 4.22 7.20 0.25
N ASP A 109 4.23 7.22 -1.08
CA ASP A 109 4.93 8.23 -1.86
C ASP A 109 4.06 9.47 -2.15
N ASP A 110 2.82 9.49 -1.65
CA ASP A 110 1.99 10.70 -1.68
C ASP A 110 2.45 11.66 -0.58
N VAL A 111 3.45 12.47 -0.92
CA VAL A 111 4.09 13.38 0.02
C VAL A 111 3.12 14.47 0.51
N GLN A 112 2.21 14.91 -0.35
CA GLN A 112 1.22 15.92 0.03
C GLN A 112 0.25 15.38 1.08
N ALA A 113 -0.22 14.14 0.90
CA ALA A 113 -1.07 13.49 1.89
C ALA A 113 -0.35 13.34 3.22
N LEU A 114 0.88 12.86 3.19
CA LEU A 114 1.67 12.68 4.41
C LEU A 114 1.90 14.01 5.13
N ASN A 115 2.27 15.06 4.42
CA ASN A 115 2.46 16.39 5.01
C ASN A 115 1.18 16.92 5.65
N PHE A 116 0.05 16.76 4.97
CA PHE A 116 -1.25 17.17 5.50
C PHE A 116 -1.58 16.43 6.80
N ILE A 117 -1.44 15.11 6.79
CA ILE A 117 -1.74 14.27 7.95
C ILE A 117 -0.81 14.61 9.13
N GLN A 118 0.49 14.80 8.88
CA GLN A 118 1.44 15.14 9.93
C GLN A 118 1.12 16.50 10.60
N LYS A 119 0.58 17.43 9.85
CA LYS A 119 0.12 18.70 10.43
C LYS A 119 -1.06 18.50 11.38
N GLU A 120 -1.90 17.52 11.09
CA GLU A 120 -3.07 17.23 11.94
C GLU A 120 -2.72 16.45 13.20
N ILE A 121 -1.81 15.45 13.10
CA ILE A 121 -1.54 14.51 14.19
C ILE A 121 -0.16 14.66 14.82
N GLY A 122 0.78 15.33 14.15
CA GLY A 122 2.15 15.52 14.62
C GLY A 122 3.19 14.88 13.69
N TYR A 123 4.41 15.37 13.81
CA TYR A 123 5.51 14.99 12.91
C TYR A 123 6.27 13.74 13.37
N ASN A 124 6.08 13.29 14.61
CA ASN A 124 6.71 12.06 15.10
C ASN A 124 5.90 10.84 14.63
N THR A 125 5.85 10.67 13.31
CA THR A 125 5.02 9.66 12.65
C THR A 125 5.89 8.69 11.88
N LYS A 126 5.68 7.39 12.13
CA LYS A 126 6.29 6.29 11.37
C LYS A 126 5.30 5.82 10.33
N VAL A 127 5.73 5.74 9.07
CA VAL A 127 4.88 5.37 7.94
C VAL A 127 5.06 3.90 7.60
N PHE A 128 3.93 3.24 7.38
CA PHE A 128 3.87 1.83 6.96
C PHE A 128 3.04 1.73 5.69
N LEU A 129 3.36 0.75 4.86
CA LEU A 129 2.58 0.46 3.64
C LEU A 129 1.54 -0.59 3.97
N ALA A 130 0.30 -0.39 3.51
CA ALA A 130 -0.79 -1.34 3.73
C ALA A 130 -1.73 -1.38 2.53
N THR A 131 -2.51 -2.45 2.43
CA THR A 131 -3.58 -2.58 1.45
C THR A 131 -4.93 -2.53 2.15
N GLN A 132 -5.98 -2.23 1.39
CA GLN A 132 -7.38 -2.34 1.85
C GLN A 132 -7.67 -1.51 3.12
N ILE A 133 -7.06 -0.33 3.21
CA ILE A 133 -7.23 0.56 4.37
C ILE A 133 -8.69 0.99 4.55
N GLY A 134 -9.47 1.10 3.47
CA GLY A 134 -10.89 1.45 3.56
C GLY A 134 -11.69 0.55 4.50
N ARG A 135 -11.26 -0.69 4.71
CA ARG A 135 -11.92 -1.64 5.61
C ARG A 135 -11.81 -1.24 7.08
N ALA A 136 -10.79 -0.47 7.43
CA ALA A 136 -10.58 0.00 8.80
C ALA A 136 -11.59 1.07 9.23
N HIS A 137 -12.28 1.67 8.27
CA HIS A 137 -13.20 2.79 8.50
C HIS A 137 -14.67 2.41 8.28
N VAL A 138 -14.95 1.13 8.23
CA VAL A 138 -16.33 0.63 8.06
C VAL A 138 -17.11 0.66 9.38
#